data_23c4583bbfbb753f8e17cc51f41e96a7
#
_entry.id   23c4583bbfbb753f8e17cc51f41e96a7
#
_cell.length_a   1.000
_cell.length_b   1.000
_cell.length_c   1.000
_cell.angle_alpha   90.00
_cell.angle_beta   90.00
_cell.angle_gamma   90.00
#
_symmetry.space_group_name_H-M   'P 1'
#
loop_
_entity.id
_entity.type
_entity.pdbx_description
1 polymer ?
#
loop_
_entity_poly.entity_id
_entity_poly.type
_entity_poly.pdbx_seq_one_letter_code
_entity_poly.pdbx_strand_id
1 'polypeptide(L)'
;MGVVEDYVTYYGSHQFEKLKGVFDAADFKRTGPYLDVFTDVDQYVDFLEGVVPTMGADYELQIERIVYTPGEKVAFGQFIEHLELDGVMTDIPETIVFDLNDDGLIRRMSLYLKQPGGLAPVGGQDAMGVTEG
;
A
#
# COMPACT_ATOMS: atom_id res chain seq x y z
N MET A 1 15.83 -1.07 12.66
CA MET A 1 14.73 -0.73 11.76
C MET A 1 14.63 -1.73 10.65
N GLY A 2 13.45 -2.06 10.26
CA GLY A 2 13.22 -3.04 9.20
C GLY A 2 13.00 -2.40 7.84
N VAL A 3 12.98 -3.26 6.81
CA VAL A 3 12.82 -2.81 5.43
C VAL A 3 11.46 -2.17 5.18
N VAL A 4 10.41 -2.64 5.89
CA VAL A 4 9.06 -2.07 5.73
C VAL A 4 9.03 -0.65 6.31
N GLU A 5 9.69 -0.43 7.44
CA GLU A 5 9.81 0.92 8.01
C GLU A 5 10.55 1.84 7.04
N ASP A 6 11.61 1.34 6.40
CA ASP A 6 12.35 2.12 5.39
C ASP A 6 11.44 2.46 4.20
N TYR A 7 10.66 1.48 3.74
CA TYR A 7 9.68 1.70 2.67
C TYR A 7 8.75 2.87 3.03
N VAL A 8 8.17 2.84 4.22
CA VAL A 8 7.23 3.89 4.64
C VAL A 8 7.93 5.24 4.74
N THR A 9 9.14 5.26 5.28
CA THR A 9 9.91 6.49 5.43
C THR A 9 10.21 7.12 4.08
N TYR A 10 10.74 6.35 3.13
CA TYR A 10 11.10 6.89 1.82
C TYR A 10 9.88 7.28 1.00
N TYR A 11 8.83 6.47 1.09
CA TYR A 11 7.55 6.76 0.44
C TYR A 11 6.96 8.06 0.97
N GLY A 12 6.86 8.20 2.29
CA GLY A 12 6.25 9.37 2.92
C GLY A 12 7.04 10.65 2.76
N SER A 13 8.36 10.55 2.63
CA SER A 13 9.22 11.71 2.45
C SER A 13 9.52 11.99 0.96
N HIS A 14 8.90 11.26 0.06
CA HIS A 14 9.07 11.40 -1.39
C HIS A 14 10.52 11.19 -1.85
N GLN A 15 11.23 10.31 -1.15
CA GLN A 15 12.59 9.95 -1.52
C GLN A 15 12.56 8.73 -2.45
N PHE A 16 12.03 8.93 -3.66
CA PHE A 16 11.71 7.84 -4.56
C PHE A 16 12.94 7.09 -5.09
N GLU A 17 14.07 7.77 -5.24
CA GLU A 17 15.29 7.06 -5.63
C GLU A 17 15.77 6.10 -4.54
N LYS A 18 15.70 6.53 -3.27
CA LYS A 18 16.04 5.66 -2.15
C LYS A 18 15.04 4.52 -2.00
N LEU A 19 13.78 4.80 -2.32
CA LEU A 19 12.72 3.80 -2.25
C LEU A 19 13.04 2.60 -3.15
N LYS A 20 13.64 2.82 -4.31
CA LYS A 20 14.02 1.73 -5.21
C LYS A 20 14.90 0.70 -4.51
N GLY A 21 15.73 1.14 -3.58
CA GLY A 21 16.69 0.28 -2.89
C GLY A 21 16.10 -0.70 -1.89
N VAL A 22 14.81 -0.56 -1.53
CA VAL A 22 14.18 -1.51 -0.60
C VAL A 22 13.60 -2.73 -1.31
N PHE A 23 13.59 -2.73 -2.65
CA PHE A 23 12.97 -3.79 -3.44
C PHE A 23 14.00 -4.71 -4.08
N ASP A 24 13.60 -5.96 -4.28
CA ASP A 24 14.36 -6.93 -5.06
C ASP A 24 14.09 -6.64 -6.55
N ALA A 25 15.01 -5.95 -7.20
CA ALA A 25 14.81 -5.52 -8.58
C ALA A 25 14.74 -6.69 -9.57
N ALA A 26 15.33 -7.83 -9.22
CA ALA A 26 15.36 -8.99 -10.10
C ALA A 26 14.07 -9.82 -10.04
N ASP A 27 13.31 -9.71 -8.95
CA ASP A 27 12.13 -10.56 -8.73
C ASP A 27 11.01 -9.80 -8.03
N PHE A 28 10.71 -8.62 -8.55
CA PHE A 28 9.72 -7.74 -7.95
C PHE A 28 8.32 -7.96 -8.53
N LYS A 29 7.31 -7.94 -7.65
CA LYS A 29 5.92 -7.87 -8.08
C LYS A 29 5.10 -7.13 -7.00
N ARG A 30 4.37 -6.13 -7.44
CA ARG A 30 3.44 -5.40 -6.57
C ARG A 30 2.04 -5.53 -7.16
N THR A 31 1.12 -6.09 -6.38
CA THR A 31 -0.29 -6.18 -6.75
C THR A 31 -1.07 -5.19 -5.92
N GLY A 32 -1.70 -4.24 -6.58
CA GLY A 32 -2.51 -3.22 -5.95
C GLY A 32 -3.92 -3.68 -5.63
N PRO A 33 -4.70 -2.82 -4.98
CA PRO A 33 -6.02 -3.20 -4.48
C PRO A 33 -7.05 -3.48 -5.58
N TYR A 34 -6.76 -3.09 -6.82
CA TYR A 34 -7.66 -3.30 -7.94
C TYR A 34 -7.09 -4.32 -8.93
N LEU A 35 -6.16 -5.17 -8.45
CA LEU A 35 -5.46 -6.18 -9.25
C LEU A 35 -4.52 -5.56 -10.30
N ASP A 36 -4.17 -4.31 -10.12
CA ASP A 36 -3.15 -3.66 -10.92
C ASP A 36 -1.78 -4.18 -10.51
N VAL A 37 -0.95 -4.54 -11.49
CA VAL A 37 0.31 -5.24 -11.23
C VAL A 37 1.48 -4.48 -11.84
N PHE A 38 2.55 -4.34 -11.03
CA PHE A 38 3.84 -3.86 -11.50
C PHE A 38 4.87 -4.95 -11.24
N THR A 39 5.69 -5.25 -12.22
CA THR A 39 6.77 -6.23 -12.10
C THR A 39 8.15 -5.61 -12.31
N ASP A 40 8.21 -4.30 -12.48
CA ASP A 40 9.44 -3.54 -12.68
C ASP A 40 9.49 -2.43 -11.63
N VAL A 41 10.58 -2.38 -10.86
CA VAL A 41 10.71 -1.41 -9.76
C VAL A 41 10.68 0.02 -10.28
N ASP A 42 11.38 0.28 -11.40
CA ASP A 42 11.42 1.64 -11.94
C ASP A 42 10.04 2.10 -12.40
N GLN A 43 9.30 1.23 -13.04
CA GLN A 43 7.94 1.55 -13.48
C GLN A 43 7.02 1.82 -12.29
N TYR A 44 7.14 1.02 -11.23
CA TYR A 44 6.34 1.23 -10.04
C TYR A 44 6.67 2.56 -9.37
N VAL A 45 7.95 2.86 -9.21
CA VAL A 45 8.37 4.11 -8.58
C VAL A 45 7.99 5.32 -9.44
N ASP A 46 8.11 5.22 -10.76
CA ASP A 46 7.64 6.28 -11.67
C ASP A 46 6.14 6.52 -11.51
N PHE A 47 5.36 5.45 -11.36
CA PHE A 47 3.93 5.56 -11.08
C PHE A 47 3.68 6.31 -9.78
N LEU A 48 4.44 6.00 -8.72
CA LEU A 48 4.29 6.68 -7.43
C LEU A 48 4.64 8.16 -7.53
N GLU A 49 5.69 8.49 -8.26
CA GLU A 49 6.07 9.90 -8.45
C GLU A 49 4.97 10.72 -9.13
N GLY A 50 4.18 10.07 -9.99
CA GLY A 50 3.06 10.70 -10.65
C GLY A 50 1.80 10.77 -9.81
N VAL A 51 1.51 9.72 -9.02
CA VAL A 51 0.22 9.61 -8.34
C VAL A 51 0.24 10.20 -6.92
N VAL A 52 1.34 10.03 -6.19
CA VAL A 52 1.38 10.47 -4.79
C VAL A 52 1.10 11.97 -4.65
N PRO A 53 1.67 12.87 -5.47
CA PRO A 53 1.33 14.29 -5.36
C PRO A 53 -0.14 14.61 -5.60
N THR A 54 -0.89 13.73 -6.26
CA THR A 54 -2.32 13.97 -6.52
C THR A 54 -3.22 13.56 -5.35
N MET A 55 -2.65 12.97 -4.31
CA MET A 55 -3.43 12.48 -3.16
C MET A 55 -3.73 13.58 -2.13
N GLY A 56 -3.34 14.81 -2.41
CA GLY A 56 -3.57 15.94 -1.52
C GLY A 56 -2.29 16.41 -0.85
N ALA A 57 -2.27 17.71 -0.51
CA ALA A 57 -1.10 18.32 0.12
C ALA A 57 -0.80 17.72 1.50
N ASP A 58 -1.83 17.23 2.19
CA ASP A 58 -1.70 16.68 3.53
C ASP A 58 -1.72 15.15 3.52
N TYR A 59 -1.45 14.53 2.36
CA TYR A 59 -1.40 13.08 2.28
C TYR A 59 -0.35 12.50 3.21
N GLU A 60 -0.72 11.48 3.95
CA GLU A 60 0.17 10.80 4.87
C GLU A 60 -0.17 9.32 4.93
N LEU A 61 0.86 8.48 5.04
CA LEU A 61 0.69 7.07 5.31
C LEU A 61 1.11 6.82 6.76
N GLN A 62 0.12 6.61 7.62
CA GLN A 62 0.33 6.40 9.04
C GLN A 62 0.53 4.92 9.33
N ILE A 63 1.56 4.59 10.11
CA ILE A 63 1.79 3.22 10.55
C ILE A 63 0.93 2.94 11.77
N GLU A 64 0.08 1.91 11.68
CA GLU A 64 -0.61 1.36 12.85
C GLU A 64 0.25 0.31 13.51
N ARG A 65 0.77 -0.64 12.74
CA ARG A 65 1.74 -1.62 13.22
C ARG A 65 2.39 -2.34 12.05
N ILE A 66 3.58 -2.86 12.31
CA ILE A 66 4.32 -3.71 11.37
C ILE A 66 4.74 -4.95 12.12
N VAL A 67 4.50 -6.11 11.55
CA VAL A 67 4.82 -7.41 12.15
C VAL A 67 5.67 -8.20 11.16
N TYR A 68 6.80 -8.71 11.61
CA TYR A 68 7.64 -9.61 10.84
C TYR A 68 7.45 -11.04 11.37
N THR A 69 7.33 -12.01 10.47
CA THR A 69 7.28 -13.42 10.88
C THR A 69 8.64 -13.88 11.35
N PRO A 70 8.71 -14.97 12.15
CA PRO A 70 9.99 -15.56 12.52
C PRO A 70 10.79 -15.89 11.25
N GLY A 71 12.07 -15.54 11.23
CA GLY A 71 12.91 -15.69 10.04
C GLY A 71 12.76 -14.55 9.04
N GLU A 72 11.83 -13.65 9.26
CA GLU A 72 11.62 -12.44 8.46
C GLU A 72 11.48 -12.69 6.96
N LYS A 73 10.73 -13.73 6.60
CA LYS A 73 10.41 -14.01 5.20
C LYS A 73 9.14 -13.30 4.75
N VAL A 74 8.28 -12.95 5.70
CA VAL A 74 7.03 -12.24 5.43
C VAL A 74 6.88 -11.14 6.47
N ALA A 75 6.37 -10.00 6.03
CA ALA A 75 5.98 -8.93 6.95
C ALA A 75 4.56 -8.50 6.64
N PHE A 76 3.86 -8.01 7.65
CA PHE A 76 2.52 -7.46 7.53
C PHE A 76 2.54 -6.04 8.06
N GLY A 77 2.05 -5.11 7.25
CA GLY A 77 1.89 -3.74 7.68
C GLY A 77 0.42 -3.36 7.72
N GLN A 78 -0.01 -2.74 8.81
CA GLN A 78 -1.31 -2.11 8.88
C GLN A 78 -1.10 -0.62 8.94
N PHE A 79 -1.75 0.08 8.02
CA PHE A 79 -1.57 1.51 7.81
C PHE A 79 -2.92 2.21 7.73
N ILE A 80 -2.89 3.52 7.88
CA ILE A 80 -4.01 4.38 7.50
C ILE A 80 -3.49 5.39 6.50
N GLU A 81 -4.12 5.45 5.34
CA GLU A 81 -3.85 6.49 4.37
C GLU A 81 -4.76 7.67 4.65
N HIS A 82 -4.17 8.81 4.92
CA HIS A 82 -4.88 10.08 5.07
C HIS A 82 -4.78 10.80 3.74
N LEU A 83 -5.84 10.77 2.95
CA LEU A 83 -5.81 11.36 1.62
C LEU A 83 -7.09 12.11 1.32
N GLU A 84 -7.01 12.99 0.33
CA GLU A 84 -8.16 13.77 -0.11
C GLU A 84 -8.90 13.04 -1.22
N LEU A 85 -10.18 12.74 -0.98
CA LEU A 85 -11.06 12.17 -1.99
C LEU A 85 -12.21 13.15 -2.22
N ASP A 86 -12.37 13.58 -3.46
CA ASP A 86 -13.42 14.54 -3.85
C ASP A 86 -13.44 15.77 -2.93
N GLY A 87 -12.26 16.26 -2.59
CA GLY A 87 -12.11 17.44 -1.75
C GLY A 87 -12.28 17.21 -0.26
N VAL A 88 -12.44 15.96 0.17
CA VAL A 88 -12.65 15.61 1.58
C VAL A 88 -11.50 14.74 2.07
N MET A 89 -10.88 15.15 3.17
CA MET A 89 -9.85 14.33 3.81
C MET A 89 -10.48 13.06 4.35
N THR A 90 -9.95 11.92 3.91
CA THR A 90 -10.53 10.61 4.18
C THR A 90 -9.45 9.68 4.72
N ASP A 91 -9.78 8.91 5.74
CA ASP A 91 -8.88 7.93 6.33
C ASP A 91 -9.24 6.56 5.78
N ILE A 92 -8.30 5.93 5.08
CA ILE A 92 -8.52 4.62 4.49
C ILE A 92 -7.56 3.61 5.13
N PRO A 93 -8.10 2.66 5.90
CA PRO A 93 -7.27 1.58 6.44
C PRO A 93 -6.74 0.69 5.32
N GLU A 94 -5.49 0.32 5.42
CA GLU A 94 -4.81 -0.48 4.43
C GLU A 94 -3.94 -1.54 5.10
N THR A 95 -3.91 -2.73 4.55
CA THR A 95 -2.97 -3.77 4.94
C THR A 95 -2.14 -4.14 3.73
N ILE A 96 -0.84 -4.24 3.93
CA ILE A 96 0.08 -4.70 2.89
C ILE A 96 0.78 -5.94 3.41
N VAL A 97 0.79 -6.98 2.59
CA VAL A 97 1.58 -8.18 2.85
C VAL A 97 2.84 -8.08 2.01
N PHE A 98 3.99 -8.24 2.67
CA PHE A 98 5.30 -8.15 2.03
C PHE A 98 5.98 -9.50 2.10
N ASP A 99 6.42 -10.02 0.96
CA ASP A 99 7.33 -11.17 0.93
C ASP A 99 8.75 -10.64 0.78
N LEU A 100 9.66 -11.11 1.61
CA LEU A 100 11.03 -10.64 1.63
C LEU A 100 11.96 -11.72 1.07
N ASN A 101 13.00 -11.30 0.36
CA ASN A 101 14.03 -12.23 -0.12
C ASN A 101 15.07 -12.51 0.97
N ASP A 102 16.06 -13.34 0.66
CA ASP A 102 17.10 -13.72 1.63
C ASP A 102 17.99 -12.55 2.06
N ASP A 103 18.04 -11.49 1.25
CA ASP A 103 18.78 -10.27 1.59
C ASP A 103 17.93 -9.27 2.35
N GLY A 104 16.69 -9.63 2.69
CA GLY A 104 15.78 -8.74 3.41
C GLY A 104 15.10 -7.70 2.55
N LEU A 105 15.17 -7.81 1.23
CA LEU A 105 14.51 -6.87 0.33
C LEU A 105 13.10 -7.34 -0.01
N ILE A 106 12.23 -6.38 -0.31
CA ILE A 106 10.83 -6.66 -0.66
C ILE A 106 10.78 -7.20 -2.09
N ARG A 107 10.29 -8.43 -2.25
CA ARG A 107 10.11 -9.02 -3.58
C ARG A 107 8.65 -9.10 -4.01
N ARG A 108 7.73 -9.16 -3.07
CA ARG A 108 6.30 -9.16 -3.35
C ARG A 108 5.60 -8.22 -2.41
N MET A 109 4.64 -7.47 -2.94
CA MET A 109 3.73 -6.65 -2.15
C MET A 109 2.31 -6.93 -2.62
N SER A 110 1.40 -7.11 -1.68
CA SER A 110 -0.01 -7.26 -1.98
C SER A 110 -0.79 -6.29 -1.10
N LEU A 111 -1.53 -5.38 -1.73
CA LEU A 111 -2.22 -4.30 -1.04
C LEU A 111 -3.70 -4.60 -0.91
N TYR A 112 -4.22 -4.43 0.29
CA TYR A 112 -5.63 -4.60 0.61
C TYR A 112 -6.10 -3.34 1.32
N LEU A 113 -7.12 -2.71 0.81
CA LEU A 113 -7.65 -1.52 1.48
C LEU A 113 -9.16 -1.57 1.57
N LYS A 114 -9.69 -0.82 2.52
CA LYS A 114 -11.12 -0.69 2.68
C LYS A 114 -11.62 0.42 1.78
N GLN A 115 -12.76 0.15 1.14
CA GLN A 115 -13.39 1.13 0.26
C GLN A 115 -14.26 2.06 1.10
N PRO A 116 -14.12 3.36 0.97
CA PRO A 116 -15.06 4.29 1.61
C PRO A 116 -16.40 4.24 0.89
N GLY A 117 -17.44 4.74 1.53
CA GLY A 117 -18.74 4.85 0.90
C GLY A 117 -19.76 3.83 1.35
N GLY A 118 -19.42 2.99 2.31
CA GLY A 118 -20.33 2.04 2.89
C GLY A 118 -20.68 0.87 1.97
N LEU A 119 -21.78 0.23 2.23
CA LEU A 119 -22.23 -0.94 1.49
C LEU A 119 -23.02 -0.50 0.28
N ALA A 120 -22.34 -0.17 -0.80
CA ALA A 120 -23.03 0.11 -2.04
C ALA A 120 -23.63 -1.19 -2.57
N PRO A 121 -24.90 -1.20 -2.96
CA PRO A 121 -25.51 -2.42 -3.49
C PRO A 121 -24.79 -2.89 -4.74
N VAL A 122 -24.49 -4.16 -4.78
CA VAL A 122 -23.93 -4.80 -5.97
C VAL A 122 -25.10 -5.43 -6.72
N GLY A 123 -25.35 -4.94 -7.93
CA GLY A 123 -26.51 -5.39 -8.68
C GLY A 123 -27.82 -5.01 -8.00
N GLY A 124 -27.83 -3.91 -7.27
CA GLY A 124 -29.03 -3.44 -6.58
C GLY A 124 -29.28 -4.12 -5.25
N GLN A 125 -28.34 -4.90 -4.76
CA GLN A 125 -28.49 -5.64 -3.54
C GLN A 125 -27.29 -5.43 -2.63
N ASP A 126 -27.49 -5.49 -1.33
CA ASP A 126 -26.41 -5.41 -0.38
C ASP A 126 -25.47 -6.59 -0.60
N ALA A 127 -24.24 -6.31 -0.94
CA ALA A 127 -23.26 -7.33 -1.28
C ALA A 127 -23.06 -8.33 -0.16
N MET A 128 -23.22 -7.91 1.07
CA MET A 128 -23.00 -8.74 2.25
C MET A 128 -24.29 -9.35 2.79
N GLY A 129 -25.40 -9.17 2.10
CA GLY A 129 -26.68 -9.62 2.60
C GLY A 129 -27.23 -8.79 3.74
N VAL A 130 -26.60 -7.67 4.03
CA VAL A 130 -27.05 -6.74 5.05
C VAL A 130 -28.03 -5.78 4.42
N THR A 131 -29.23 -5.74 4.93
CA THR A 131 -30.22 -4.83 4.39
C THR A 131 -30.10 -3.45 5.02
N GLU A 132 -30.52 -2.47 4.25
CA GLU A 132 -30.53 -1.09 4.72
C GLU A 132 -31.66 -0.81 5.68
N GLY A 133 -32.53 -1.73 5.76
CA GLY A 133 -33.78 -1.62 6.50
C GLY A 133 -33.69 -0.97 7.79
#